data_ae268bf0315072c0341133637adf146a
#
_entry.id   ae268bf0315072c0341133637adf146a
#
_cell.length_a   1.000
_cell.length_b   1.000
_cell.length_c   1.000
_cell.angle_alpha   90.00
_cell.angle_beta   90.00
_cell.angle_gamma   90.00
#
_symmetry.space_group_name_H-M   'P 1'
#
loop_
_entity.id
_entity.type
_entity.pdbx_description
1 polymer ?
#
loop_
_entity_poly.entity_id
_entity_poly.type
_entity_poly.pdbx_seq_one_letter_code
_entity_poly.pdbx_strand_id
1 'polypeptide(L)'
;MTPYRAPYPVPGVIWASLPFPTLLIDQTGTILEVNPAAETFLNTSQRSLIGQPVFDRLSIEAPMEEALVRVRANQSPLNINDVDVTTGERPPVQCTIHLAPMHDNPGIVMLILSPRELADRMGRSMGAKTAARSAIGMAEMLAHEIKNPLAGISGAAQLLSMNLSPEDQEMTDLIVEETRRIVKLLEQVEQFGNIRPPDRKPVNIHDALDRARKSALVGFAAHMTISEDYDPSLPPTFADSDQLMQVFLNLIKNAAEACKHGGTIRLHTFYDLSFRLRRTDGPSAALPLNVEIIDDGPGIKPEIAANIFEPFVSGRENGTGLGLALVSKIITDHEGWITVDSAPGRTAFRVSLPMAPREKKKDTP
;
A
#
# COMPACT_ATOMS: atom_id res chain seq x y z
N MET A 1 -19.63 -22.56 -36.53
CA MET A 1 -18.91 -21.94 -35.41
C MET A 1 -19.96 -21.51 -34.40
N THR A 2 -20.15 -22.27 -33.34
CA THR A 2 -21.06 -21.98 -32.25
C THR A 2 -20.41 -20.90 -31.37
N PRO A 3 -21.07 -19.77 -31.03
CA PRO A 3 -20.46 -18.76 -30.17
C PRO A 3 -20.27 -19.33 -28.77
N TYR A 4 -19.05 -19.25 -28.28
CA TYR A 4 -18.66 -19.60 -26.90
C TYR A 4 -19.43 -18.67 -25.95
N ARG A 5 -20.50 -19.20 -25.34
CA ARG A 5 -21.21 -18.53 -24.26
C ARG A 5 -20.44 -18.80 -22.98
N ALA A 6 -19.67 -17.83 -22.52
CA ALA A 6 -19.07 -17.89 -21.19
C ALA A 6 -20.17 -18.18 -20.15
N PRO A 7 -19.98 -19.13 -19.24
CA PRO A 7 -20.97 -19.40 -18.19
C PRO A 7 -21.10 -18.14 -17.32
N TYR A 8 -22.31 -17.55 -17.28
CA TYR A 8 -22.61 -16.47 -16.33
C TYR A 8 -22.39 -16.99 -14.91
N PRO A 9 -21.68 -16.25 -14.04
CA PRO A 9 -21.52 -16.64 -12.67
C PRO A 9 -22.89 -16.83 -12.01
N VAL A 10 -23.03 -17.91 -11.26
CA VAL A 10 -24.26 -18.19 -10.49
C VAL A 10 -24.47 -17.02 -9.51
N PRO A 11 -25.69 -16.48 -9.35
CA PRO A 11 -25.99 -15.33 -8.48
C PRO A 11 -25.36 -15.43 -7.07
N GLY A 12 -25.33 -16.62 -6.47
CA GLY A 12 -24.69 -16.86 -5.19
C GLY A 12 -23.16 -16.65 -5.18
N VAL A 13 -22.49 -16.83 -6.33
CA VAL A 13 -21.05 -16.56 -6.42
C VAL A 13 -20.78 -15.08 -6.41
N ILE A 14 -21.61 -14.27 -7.10
CA ILE A 14 -21.49 -12.80 -7.09
C ILE A 14 -21.70 -12.29 -5.66
N TRP A 15 -22.76 -12.75 -4.99
CA TRP A 15 -23.07 -12.39 -3.60
C TRP A 15 -21.92 -12.70 -2.64
N ALA A 16 -21.36 -13.89 -2.73
CA ALA A 16 -20.23 -14.32 -1.91
C ALA A 16 -18.92 -13.56 -2.21
N SER A 17 -18.81 -12.98 -3.41
CA SER A 17 -17.59 -12.28 -3.86
C SER A 17 -17.63 -10.78 -3.56
N LEU A 18 -18.74 -10.22 -3.08
CA LEU A 18 -18.81 -8.81 -2.71
C LEU A 18 -17.83 -8.51 -1.56
N PRO A 19 -16.90 -7.56 -1.72
CA PRO A 19 -15.88 -7.26 -0.73
C PRO A 19 -16.40 -6.44 0.45
N PHE A 20 -17.59 -5.86 0.33
CA PHE A 20 -18.22 -5.04 1.38
C PHE A 20 -19.18 -5.89 2.21
N PRO A 21 -19.22 -5.70 3.54
CA PRO A 21 -20.26 -6.26 4.39
C PRO A 21 -21.66 -5.89 3.86
N THR A 22 -22.42 -6.89 3.44
CA THR A 22 -23.72 -6.70 2.80
C THR A 22 -24.75 -7.59 3.47
N LEU A 23 -25.89 -6.98 3.82
CA LEU A 23 -27.02 -7.64 4.47
C LEU A 23 -28.31 -7.35 3.68
N LEU A 24 -29.20 -8.32 3.60
CA LEU A 24 -30.58 -8.12 3.17
C LEU A 24 -31.49 -8.08 4.41
N ILE A 25 -32.30 -7.05 4.52
CA ILE A 25 -33.21 -6.85 5.66
C ILE A 25 -34.66 -6.67 5.18
N ASP A 26 -35.60 -7.26 5.88
CA ASP A 26 -37.00 -7.16 5.60
C ASP A 26 -37.65 -5.86 6.14
N GLN A 27 -38.97 -5.75 6.03
CA GLN A 27 -39.75 -4.57 6.47
C GLN A 27 -39.65 -4.33 7.98
N THR A 28 -39.41 -5.37 8.76
CA THR A 28 -39.29 -5.31 10.23
C THR A 28 -37.86 -5.02 10.70
N GLY A 29 -36.88 -4.94 9.78
CA GLY A 29 -35.48 -4.80 10.09
C GLY A 29 -34.79 -6.13 10.44
N THR A 30 -35.44 -7.26 10.12
CA THR A 30 -34.91 -8.60 10.34
C THR A 30 -33.93 -8.99 9.23
N ILE A 31 -32.80 -9.58 9.57
CA ILE A 31 -31.77 -10.05 8.63
C ILE A 31 -32.28 -11.30 7.90
N LEU A 32 -32.39 -11.22 6.59
CA LEU A 32 -32.76 -12.32 5.71
C LEU A 32 -31.55 -13.06 5.16
N GLU A 33 -30.51 -12.35 4.80
CA GLU A 33 -29.28 -12.91 4.22
C GLU A 33 -28.09 -12.02 4.52
N VAL A 34 -26.88 -12.61 4.62
CA VAL A 34 -25.63 -11.91 4.77
C VAL A 34 -24.55 -12.54 3.88
N ASN A 35 -23.63 -11.73 3.39
CA ASN A 35 -22.49 -12.24 2.64
C ASN A 35 -21.30 -12.57 3.56
N PRO A 36 -20.26 -13.30 3.09
CA PRO A 36 -19.09 -13.65 3.88
C PRO A 36 -18.32 -12.44 4.44
N ALA A 37 -18.37 -11.29 3.74
CA ALA A 37 -17.75 -10.07 4.25
C ALA A 37 -18.50 -9.53 5.48
N ALA A 38 -19.83 -9.65 5.53
CA ALA A 38 -20.63 -9.28 6.70
C ALA A 38 -20.39 -10.24 7.89
N GLU A 39 -20.25 -11.56 7.65
CA GLU A 39 -19.87 -12.51 8.70
C GLU A 39 -18.53 -12.14 9.35
N THR A 40 -17.55 -11.76 8.51
CA THR A 40 -16.22 -11.32 8.98
C THR A 40 -16.30 -10.01 9.76
N PHE A 41 -17.07 -9.03 9.26
CA PHE A 41 -17.23 -7.72 9.90
C PHE A 41 -17.93 -7.83 11.24
N LEU A 42 -19.01 -8.61 11.31
CA LEU A 42 -19.80 -8.84 12.53
C LEU A 42 -19.18 -9.89 13.48
N ASN A 43 -18.14 -10.58 13.03
CA ASN A 43 -17.51 -11.70 13.75
C ASN A 43 -18.54 -12.78 14.18
N THR A 44 -19.54 -13.02 13.33
CA THR A 44 -20.68 -13.90 13.63
C THR A 44 -21.07 -14.66 12.37
N SER A 45 -21.39 -15.94 12.49
CA SER A 45 -21.78 -16.76 11.35
C SER A 45 -23.17 -16.40 10.81
N GLN A 46 -23.39 -16.57 9.49
CA GLN A 46 -24.66 -16.37 8.82
C GLN A 46 -25.83 -17.05 9.55
N ARG A 47 -25.63 -18.29 10.04
CA ARG A 47 -26.66 -19.05 10.75
C ARG A 47 -27.16 -18.38 12.02
N SER A 48 -26.30 -17.62 12.69
CA SER A 48 -26.63 -16.91 13.94
C SER A 48 -27.18 -15.51 13.68
N LEU A 49 -27.02 -14.97 12.45
CA LEU A 49 -27.49 -13.64 12.08
C LEU A 49 -28.87 -13.67 11.43
N ILE A 50 -29.15 -14.67 10.61
CA ILE A 50 -30.45 -14.80 9.93
C ILE A 50 -31.59 -14.88 10.95
N GLY A 51 -32.64 -14.11 10.73
CA GLY A 51 -33.82 -14.03 11.60
C GLY A 51 -33.65 -13.14 12.83
N GLN A 52 -32.50 -12.47 13.00
CA GLN A 52 -32.27 -11.51 14.09
C GLN A 52 -32.53 -10.07 13.60
N PRO A 53 -32.98 -9.16 14.47
CA PRO A 53 -33.01 -7.75 14.16
C PRO A 53 -31.62 -7.19 13.88
N VAL A 54 -31.45 -6.42 12.81
CA VAL A 54 -30.14 -5.89 12.41
C VAL A 54 -29.55 -4.95 13.45
N PHE A 55 -30.40 -4.15 14.12
CA PHE A 55 -29.95 -3.18 15.13
C PHE A 55 -29.62 -3.78 16.49
N ASP A 56 -29.92 -5.06 16.72
CA ASP A 56 -29.42 -5.81 17.88
C ASP A 56 -27.94 -6.23 17.69
N ARG A 57 -27.47 -6.22 16.45
CA ARG A 57 -26.11 -6.64 16.06
C ARG A 57 -25.22 -5.49 15.62
N LEU A 58 -25.83 -4.40 15.15
CA LEU A 58 -25.16 -3.19 14.65
C LEU A 58 -25.74 -1.97 15.36
N SER A 59 -24.93 -1.27 16.11
CA SER A 59 -25.27 0.08 16.55
C SER A 59 -24.72 1.09 15.54
N ILE A 60 -25.59 1.90 14.96
CA ILE A 60 -25.28 2.84 13.89
C ILE A 60 -25.68 4.24 14.38
N GLU A 61 -24.73 5.17 14.45
CA GLU A 61 -24.99 6.55 14.87
C GLU A 61 -25.61 7.39 13.73
N ALA A 62 -26.78 6.95 13.25
CA ALA A 62 -27.56 7.65 12.24
C ALA A 62 -29.05 7.31 12.38
N PRO A 63 -29.99 8.16 11.87
CA PRO A 63 -31.43 7.92 11.92
C PRO A 63 -31.84 6.83 10.90
N MET A 64 -31.45 5.58 11.19
CA MET A 64 -31.62 4.45 10.27
C MET A 64 -33.07 4.08 9.99
N GLU A 65 -33.96 4.22 10.97
CA GLU A 65 -35.39 3.94 10.79
C GLU A 65 -36.01 4.87 9.74
N GLU A 66 -35.73 6.17 9.82
CA GLU A 66 -36.23 7.16 8.84
C GLU A 66 -35.60 6.90 7.46
N ALA A 67 -34.31 6.55 7.42
CA ALA A 67 -33.62 6.23 6.18
C ALA A 67 -34.22 5.01 5.47
N LEU A 68 -34.53 3.94 6.21
CA LEU A 68 -35.14 2.73 5.69
C LEU A 68 -36.57 2.98 5.18
N VAL A 69 -37.40 3.77 5.90
CA VAL A 69 -38.73 4.19 5.48
C VAL A 69 -38.62 4.97 4.18
N ARG A 70 -37.71 5.91 4.08
CA ARG A 70 -37.50 6.75 2.90
C ARG A 70 -37.06 5.96 1.67
N VAL A 71 -36.15 5.00 1.83
CA VAL A 71 -35.66 4.11 0.74
C VAL A 71 -36.83 3.25 0.19
N ARG A 72 -37.65 2.69 1.08
CA ARG A 72 -38.81 1.89 0.69
C ARG A 72 -39.89 2.70 0.02
N ALA A 73 -40.19 3.90 0.53
CA ALA A 73 -41.23 4.77 -0.02
C ALA A 73 -40.81 5.32 -1.40
N ASN A 74 -39.57 5.76 -1.55
CA ASN A 74 -39.12 6.42 -2.77
C ASN A 74 -38.53 5.43 -3.80
N GLN A 75 -38.32 4.16 -3.45
CA GLN A 75 -37.69 3.13 -4.29
C GLN A 75 -36.37 3.63 -4.91
N SER A 76 -35.61 4.42 -4.17
CA SER A 76 -34.38 5.04 -4.59
C SER A 76 -33.26 4.75 -3.58
N PRO A 77 -32.03 4.50 -4.01
CA PRO A 77 -30.92 4.28 -3.09
C PRO A 77 -30.63 5.54 -2.28
N LEU A 78 -30.14 5.33 -1.04
CA LEU A 78 -29.75 6.39 -0.12
C LEU A 78 -28.35 6.08 0.41
N ASN A 79 -27.50 7.10 0.49
CA ASN A 79 -26.17 7.00 1.07
C ASN A 79 -26.10 7.89 2.32
N ILE A 80 -25.49 7.35 3.40
CA ILE A 80 -25.21 8.07 4.63
C ILE A 80 -23.70 7.98 4.86
N ASN A 81 -23.03 9.13 4.83
CA ASN A 81 -21.58 9.19 4.92
C ASN A 81 -21.12 9.44 6.37
N ASP A 82 -19.89 9.03 6.67
CA ASP A 82 -19.17 9.33 7.90
C ASP A 82 -19.93 8.92 9.18
N VAL A 83 -20.49 7.71 9.18
CA VAL A 83 -21.27 7.17 10.29
C VAL A 83 -20.43 6.19 11.09
N ASP A 84 -20.44 6.32 12.42
CA ASP A 84 -19.81 5.36 13.30
C ASP A 84 -20.71 4.12 13.48
N VAL A 85 -20.14 2.96 13.14
CA VAL A 85 -20.79 1.65 13.24
C VAL A 85 -20.07 0.81 14.28
N THR A 86 -20.80 0.37 15.31
CA THR A 86 -20.28 -0.47 16.40
C THR A 86 -20.86 -1.88 16.29
N THR A 87 -20.02 -2.88 16.48
CA THR A 87 -20.39 -4.32 16.48
C THR A 87 -20.16 -4.95 17.86
N GLY A 88 -20.79 -4.39 18.90
CA GLY A 88 -20.73 -4.89 20.28
C GLY A 88 -19.38 -4.77 20.96
N GLU A 89 -18.42 -5.68 20.69
CA GLU A 89 -17.15 -5.76 21.43
C GLU A 89 -15.98 -4.98 20.78
N ARG A 90 -16.17 -4.44 19.59
CA ARG A 90 -15.12 -3.73 18.84
C ARG A 90 -15.27 -2.22 18.92
N PRO A 91 -14.17 -1.45 18.83
CA PRO A 91 -14.25 0.00 18.72
C PRO A 91 -15.07 0.40 17.49
N PRO A 92 -15.74 1.57 17.53
CA PRO A 92 -16.50 2.10 16.41
C PRO A 92 -15.67 2.16 15.13
N VAL A 93 -16.27 1.75 14.01
CA VAL A 93 -15.65 1.82 12.69
C VAL A 93 -16.41 2.85 11.86
N GLN A 94 -15.72 3.86 11.37
CA GLN A 94 -16.31 4.86 10.48
C GLN A 94 -16.64 4.25 9.12
N CYS A 95 -17.93 4.29 8.72
CA CYS A 95 -18.44 3.68 7.51
C CYS A 95 -19.26 4.67 6.67
N THR A 96 -19.33 4.45 5.37
CA THR A 96 -20.41 4.93 4.53
C THR A 96 -21.43 3.81 4.41
N ILE A 97 -22.70 4.13 4.67
CA ILE A 97 -23.83 3.20 4.58
C ILE A 97 -24.55 3.43 3.27
N HIS A 98 -24.71 2.37 2.49
CA HIS A 98 -25.51 2.40 1.27
C HIS A 98 -26.76 1.55 1.50
N LEU A 99 -27.92 2.15 1.30
CA LEU A 99 -29.22 1.50 1.35
C LEU A 99 -29.78 1.45 -0.06
N ALA A 100 -30.13 0.27 -0.57
CA ALA A 100 -30.70 0.10 -1.89
C ALA A 100 -32.00 -0.77 -1.81
N PRO A 101 -33.11 -0.35 -2.45
CA PRO A 101 -34.32 -1.19 -2.52
C PRO A 101 -34.08 -2.36 -3.48
N MET A 102 -34.68 -3.51 -3.18
CA MET A 102 -34.73 -4.65 -4.12
C MET A 102 -35.86 -4.50 -5.10
N HIS A 103 -35.58 -4.48 -6.39
CA HIS A 103 -36.56 -4.25 -7.44
C HIS A 103 -37.70 -5.31 -7.46
N ASP A 104 -37.33 -6.57 -7.22
CA ASP A 104 -38.28 -7.69 -7.22
C ASP A 104 -39.07 -7.82 -5.91
N ASN A 105 -38.66 -7.13 -4.85
CA ASN A 105 -39.33 -7.13 -3.55
C ASN A 105 -39.14 -5.79 -2.83
N PRO A 106 -40.05 -4.83 -3.02
CA PRO A 106 -39.94 -3.47 -2.47
C PRO A 106 -39.87 -3.36 -0.95
N GLY A 107 -40.21 -4.45 -0.23
CA GLY A 107 -40.08 -4.51 1.22
C GLY A 107 -38.68 -4.82 1.71
N ILE A 108 -37.85 -5.42 0.86
CA ILE A 108 -36.46 -5.79 1.19
C ILE A 108 -35.52 -4.65 0.82
N VAL A 109 -34.61 -4.33 1.75
CA VAL A 109 -33.54 -3.35 1.54
C VAL A 109 -32.21 -4.04 1.66
N MET A 110 -31.31 -3.76 0.72
CA MET A 110 -29.90 -4.13 0.78
C MET A 110 -29.17 -3.06 1.58
N LEU A 111 -28.54 -3.45 2.68
CA LEU A 111 -27.67 -2.64 3.51
C LEU A 111 -26.22 -3.02 3.22
N ILE A 112 -25.44 -2.08 2.71
CA ILE A 112 -24.00 -2.25 2.46
C ILE A 112 -23.25 -1.32 3.39
N LEU A 113 -22.31 -1.88 4.15
CA LEU A 113 -21.39 -1.12 4.98
C LEU A 113 -20.07 -0.98 4.23
N SER A 114 -19.62 0.26 4.03
CA SER A 114 -18.34 0.56 3.40
C SER A 114 -17.42 1.20 4.45
N PRO A 115 -16.61 0.39 5.19
CA PRO A 115 -15.66 0.93 6.14
C PRO A 115 -14.69 1.89 5.43
N ARG A 116 -14.43 3.05 6.01
CA ARG A 116 -13.59 4.10 5.41
C ARG A 116 -12.21 3.57 5.06
N GLU A 117 -11.61 2.76 5.92
CA GLU A 117 -10.33 2.11 5.63
C GLU A 117 -10.39 1.18 4.40
N LEU A 118 -11.51 0.51 4.17
CA LEU A 118 -11.68 -0.38 3.02
C LEU A 118 -12.00 0.41 1.75
N ALA A 119 -12.85 1.43 1.83
CA ALA A 119 -13.19 2.34 0.74
C ALA A 119 -11.97 3.14 0.29
N ASP A 120 -11.17 3.63 1.22
CA ASP A 120 -9.92 4.33 0.98
C ASP A 120 -8.85 3.40 0.34
N ARG A 121 -8.81 2.14 0.73
CA ARG A 121 -7.93 1.13 0.11
C ARG A 121 -8.35 0.79 -1.32
N MET A 122 -9.63 0.69 -1.61
CA MET A 122 -10.16 0.38 -2.96
C MET A 122 -10.14 1.61 -3.88
N GLY A 123 -10.52 2.79 -3.40
CA GLY A 123 -10.49 4.04 -4.16
C GLY A 123 -9.08 4.47 -4.53
N ARG A 124 -8.11 4.34 -3.62
CA ARG A 124 -6.70 4.63 -3.86
C ARG A 124 -6.05 3.65 -4.85
N SER A 125 -6.47 2.38 -4.84
CA SER A 125 -5.90 1.36 -5.73
C SER A 125 -6.28 1.53 -7.21
N MET A 126 -7.44 2.07 -7.55
CA MET A 126 -7.90 2.19 -8.94
C MET A 126 -7.69 3.59 -9.55
N GLY A 127 -8.02 4.65 -8.82
CA GLY A 127 -7.90 6.03 -9.34
C GLY A 127 -6.46 6.54 -9.32
N ALA A 128 -5.72 6.31 -8.23
CA ALA A 128 -4.33 6.72 -8.11
C ALA A 128 -3.40 5.94 -9.05
N LYS A 129 -3.66 4.65 -9.31
CA LYS A 129 -2.87 3.86 -10.27
C LYS A 129 -2.97 4.38 -11.70
N THR A 130 -4.14 4.87 -12.13
CA THR A 130 -4.33 5.36 -13.50
C THR A 130 -3.78 6.77 -13.67
N ALA A 131 -4.05 7.67 -12.74
CA ALA A 131 -3.49 9.03 -12.76
C ALA A 131 -1.96 9.03 -12.54
N ALA A 132 -1.46 8.23 -11.62
CA ALA A 132 -0.02 8.06 -11.40
C ALA A 132 0.67 7.44 -12.62
N ARG A 133 0.11 6.41 -13.28
CA ARG A 133 0.68 5.83 -14.51
C ARG A 133 0.74 6.83 -15.66
N SER A 134 -0.29 7.65 -15.85
CA SER A 134 -0.29 8.69 -16.90
C SER A 134 0.70 9.81 -16.59
N ALA A 135 0.78 10.27 -15.35
CA ALA A 135 1.76 11.26 -14.91
C ALA A 135 3.20 10.74 -15.00
N ILE A 136 3.40 9.46 -14.70
CA ILE A 136 4.70 8.80 -14.75
C ILE A 136 5.19 8.61 -16.18
N GLY A 137 4.35 8.17 -17.12
CA GLY A 137 4.73 8.03 -18.53
C GLY A 137 5.08 9.38 -19.18
N MET A 138 4.40 10.46 -18.81
CA MET A 138 4.77 11.83 -19.18
C MET A 138 6.06 12.28 -18.51
N ALA A 139 6.26 11.95 -17.24
CA ALA A 139 7.44 12.34 -16.49
C ALA A 139 8.73 11.70 -17.02
N GLU A 140 8.68 10.45 -17.49
CA GLU A 140 9.82 9.76 -18.11
C GLU A 140 10.25 10.45 -19.43
N MET A 141 9.29 10.77 -20.30
CA MET A 141 9.57 11.49 -21.54
C MET A 141 10.13 12.91 -21.26
N LEU A 142 9.51 13.61 -20.31
CA LEU A 142 9.94 14.96 -19.90
C LEU A 142 11.29 14.93 -19.20
N ALA A 143 11.63 13.89 -18.45
CA ALA A 143 12.91 13.80 -17.76
C ALA A 143 14.08 13.78 -18.73
N HIS A 144 14.00 13.04 -19.83
CA HIS A 144 15.02 13.05 -20.88
C HIS A 144 15.13 14.41 -21.56
N GLU A 145 13.99 15.04 -21.88
CA GLU A 145 13.99 16.36 -22.53
C GLU A 145 14.45 17.48 -21.60
N ILE A 146 14.29 17.35 -20.28
CA ILE A 146 14.78 18.35 -19.31
C ILE A 146 16.26 18.11 -18.95
N LYS A 147 16.75 16.87 -18.93
CA LYS A 147 18.17 16.59 -18.68
C LYS A 147 19.10 17.23 -19.71
N ASN A 148 18.67 17.29 -20.97
CA ASN A 148 19.47 17.90 -22.07
C ASN A 148 19.74 19.37 -21.83
N PRO A 149 18.77 20.28 -21.64
CA PRO A 149 19.02 21.68 -21.35
C PRO A 149 19.78 21.88 -20.02
N LEU A 150 19.55 21.04 -18.99
CA LEU A 150 20.30 21.12 -17.74
C LEU A 150 21.78 20.80 -17.93
N ALA A 151 22.11 19.81 -18.78
CA ALA A 151 23.49 19.52 -19.12
C ALA A 151 24.14 20.73 -19.85
N GLY A 152 23.40 21.41 -20.73
CA GLY A 152 23.86 22.66 -21.38
C GLY A 152 24.11 23.79 -20.38
N ILE A 153 23.19 24.02 -19.44
CA ILE A 153 23.33 25.03 -18.37
C ILE A 153 24.55 24.71 -17.49
N SER A 154 24.71 23.45 -17.05
CA SER A 154 25.87 23.05 -16.25
C SER A 154 27.18 23.22 -17.00
N GLY A 155 27.23 22.85 -18.28
CA GLY A 155 28.41 23.04 -19.14
C GLY A 155 28.76 24.50 -19.34
N ALA A 156 27.77 25.37 -19.61
CA ALA A 156 27.99 26.81 -19.74
C ALA A 156 28.50 27.44 -18.43
N ALA A 157 27.94 27.07 -17.27
CA ALA A 157 28.40 27.54 -15.98
C ALA A 157 29.86 27.12 -15.70
N GLN A 158 30.23 25.84 -16.00
CA GLN A 158 31.59 25.34 -15.86
C GLN A 158 32.60 26.09 -16.81
N LEU A 159 32.21 26.38 -18.03
CA LEU A 159 33.06 27.15 -18.94
C LEU A 159 33.25 28.60 -18.47
N LEU A 160 32.20 29.22 -17.95
CA LEU A 160 32.29 30.58 -17.39
C LEU A 160 33.20 30.60 -16.15
N SER A 161 33.14 29.61 -15.29
CA SER A 161 33.93 29.54 -14.05
C SER A 161 35.43 29.54 -14.29
N MET A 162 35.90 29.05 -15.47
CA MET A 162 37.33 29.00 -15.82
C MET A 162 37.99 30.36 -15.90
N ASN A 163 37.22 31.42 -16.13
CA ASN A 163 37.77 32.78 -16.34
C ASN A 163 37.27 33.78 -15.30
N LEU A 164 36.62 33.34 -14.24
CA LEU A 164 36.05 34.19 -13.18
C LEU A 164 37.01 34.31 -11.98
N SER A 165 36.82 35.36 -11.20
CA SER A 165 37.44 35.48 -9.88
C SER A 165 36.89 34.44 -8.91
N PRO A 166 37.61 34.08 -7.83
CA PRO A 166 37.12 33.14 -6.84
C PRO A 166 35.76 33.54 -6.23
N GLU A 167 35.48 34.83 -6.09
CA GLU A 167 34.21 35.33 -5.55
C GLU A 167 33.05 35.12 -6.56
N ASP A 168 33.31 35.28 -7.86
CA ASP A 168 32.33 35.08 -8.94
C ASP A 168 32.13 33.57 -9.25
N GLN A 169 33.13 32.72 -8.93
CA GLN A 169 33.02 31.26 -9.07
C GLN A 169 31.96 30.66 -8.13
N GLU A 170 31.72 31.25 -6.97
CA GLU A 170 30.64 30.78 -6.05
C GLU A 170 29.27 30.75 -6.73
N MET A 171 28.97 31.72 -7.62
CA MET A 171 27.71 31.78 -8.34
C MET A 171 27.62 30.66 -9.40
N THR A 172 28.72 30.37 -10.11
CA THR A 172 28.73 29.32 -11.12
C THR A 172 28.69 27.92 -10.45
N ASP A 173 29.33 27.76 -9.31
CA ASP A 173 29.28 26.53 -8.52
C ASP A 173 27.86 26.27 -8.02
N LEU A 174 27.16 27.31 -7.52
CA LEU A 174 25.75 27.21 -7.12
C LEU A 174 24.86 26.77 -8.30
N ILE A 175 25.07 27.32 -9.51
CA ILE A 175 24.31 26.90 -10.71
C ILE A 175 24.56 25.42 -11.01
N VAL A 176 25.79 24.96 -10.92
CA VAL A 176 26.16 23.56 -11.19
C VAL A 176 25.56 22.63 -10.13
N GLU A 177 25.60 23.04 -8.85
CA GLU A 177 25.02 22.24 -7.74
C GLU A 177 23.50 22.12 -7.87
N GLU A 178 22.78 23.21 -8.12
CA GLU A 178 21.33 23.18 -8.31
C GLU A 178 20.94 22.40 -9.57
N THR A 179 21.72 22.53 -10.65
CA THR A 179 21.51 21.74 -11.86
C THR A 179 21.64 20.23 -11.57
N ARG A 180 22.69 19.81 -10.84
CA ARG A 180 22.88 18.41 -10.40
C ARG A 180 21.75 17.94 -9.50
N ARG A 181 21.25 18.82 -8.62
CA ARG A 181 20.12 18.53 -7.76
C ARG A 181 18.86 18.23 -8.56
N ILE A 182 18.55 19.06 -9.58
CA ILE A 182 17.39 18.84 -10.46
C ILE A 182 17.54 17.54 -11.25
N VAL A 183 18.74 17.24 -11.79
CA VAL A 183 19.01 15.96 -12.48
C VAL A 183 18.75 14.77 -11.58
N LYS A 184 19.21 14.79 -10.31
CA LYS A 184 18.92 13.72 -9.35
C LYS A 184 17.42 13.54 -9.06
N LEU A 185 16.67 14.63 -9.01
CA LEU A 185 15.21 14.57 -8.86
C LEU A 185 14.54 13.88 -10.06
N LEU A 186 14.97 14.23 -11.27
CA LEU A 186 14.48 13.62 -12.51
C LEU A 186 14.82 12.13 -12.59
N GLU A 187 16.03 11.73 -12.17
CA GLU A 187 16.42 10.31 -12.11
C GLU A 187 15.54 9.49 -11.16
N GLN A 188 15.13 10.06 -10.04
CA GLN A 188 14.21 9.40 -9.12
C GLN A 188 12.81 9.23 -9.72
N VAL A 189 12.34 10.24 -10.47
CA VAL A 189 11.06 10.16 -11.21
C VAL A 189 11.13 9.09 -12.30
N GLU A 190 12.22 9.04 -13.08
CA GLU A 190 12.44 7.98 -14.08
C GLU A 190 12.48 6.59 -13.46
N GLN A 191 13.24 6.40 -12.37
CA GLN A 191 13.30 5.12 -11.65
C GLN A 191 11.93 4.67 -11.16
N PHE A 192 11.09 5.61 -10.72
CA PHE A 192 9.72 5.32 -10.31
C PHE A 192 8.83 4.94 -11.51
N GLY A 193 9.04 5.55 -12.69
CA GLY A 193 8.30 5.29 -13.93
C GLY A 193 8.69 3.96 -14.59
N ASN A 194 9.98 3.71 -14.66
CA ASN A 194 10.59 2.64 -15.48
C ASN A 194 10.85 1.35 -14.68
N ILE A 195 9.91 0.94 -13.82
CA ILE A 195 10.03 -0.35 -13.16
C ILE A 195 9.63 -1.45 -14.13
N ARG A 196 10.64 -2.18 -14.64
CA ARG A 196 10.42 -3.40 -15.42
C ARG A 196 9.60 -4.42 -14.60
N PRO A 197 8.79 -5.27 -15.24
CA PRO A 197 8.18 -6.41 -14.57
C PRO A 197 9.23 -7.22 -13.80
N PRO A 198 8.95 -7.68 -12.57
CA PRO A 198 9.93 -8.41 -11.78
C PRO A 198 10.30 -9.76 -12.42
N ASP A 199 11.58 -10.04 -12.56
CA ASP A 199 12.10 -11.38 -12.92
C ASP A 199 12.18 -12.24 -11.66
N ARG A 200 11.03 -12.79 -11.27
CA ARG A 200 10.88 -13.49 -10.00
C ARG A 200 11.51 -14.88 -10.03
N LYS A 201 12.35 -15.16 -9.06
CA LYS A 201 13.02 -16.44 -8.81
C LYS A 201 12.99 -16.76 -7.32
N PRO A 202 13.22 -18.01 -6.90
CA PRO A 202 13.47 -18.30 -5.49
C PRO A 202 14.71 -17.55 -5.01
N VAL A 203 14.55 -16.63 -4.05
CA VAL A 203 15.61 -15.76 -3.51
C VAL A 203 15.67 -15.92 -2.00
N ASN A 204 16.89 -16.08 -1.47
CA ASN A 204 17.13 -15.92 -0.04
C ASN A 204 17.06 -14.44 0.32
N ILE A 205 16.14 -14.08 1.20
CA ILE A 205 15.88 -12.69 1.57
C ILE A 205 17.09 -12.05 2.28
N HIS A 206 17.87 -12.86 3.03
CA HIS A 206 19.06 -12.40 3.74
C HIS A 206 20.16 -11.96 2.78
N ASP A 207 20.31 -12.61 1.61
CA ASP A 207 21.31 -12.21 0.61
C ASP A 207 21.00 -10.79 0.06
N ALA A 208 19.73 -10.47 -0.17
CA ALA A 208 19.30 -9.14 -0.62
C ALA A 208 19.49 -8.09 0.49
N LEU A 209 19.16 -8.44 1.74
CA LEU A 209 19.36 -7.58 2.92
C LEU A 209 20.85 -7.27 3.15
N ASP A 210 21.70 -8.28 3.09
CA ASP A 210 23.13 -8.15 3.30
C ASP A 210 23.80 -7.28 2.23
N ARG A 211 23.41 -7.44 0.97
CA ARG A 211 23.88 -6.58 -0.13
C ARG A 211 23.46 -5.13 0.11
N ALA A 212 22.20 -4.89 0.49
CA ALA A 212 21.70 -3.56 0.81
C ALA A 212 22.44 -2.94 2.01
N ARG A 213 22.61 -3.70 3.10
CA ARG A 213 23.33 -3.27 4.29
C ARG A 213 24.78 -2.87 3.99
N LYS A 214 25.53 -3.73 3.30
CA LYS A 214 26.91 -3.46 2.91
C LYS A 214 27.03 -2.21 2.05
N SER A 215 26.13 -2.03 1.09
CA SER A 215 26.10 -0.84 0.24
C SER A 215 25.78 0.42 1.04
N ALA A 216 24.82 0.35 1.98
CA ALA A 216 24.44 1.47 2.83
C ALA A 216 25.58 1.92 3.75
N LEU A 217 26.29 0.98 4.38
CA LEU A 217 27.41 1.27 5.30
C LEU A 217 28.60 1.94 4.62
N VAL A 218 28.90 1.61 3.36
CA VAL A 218 29.94 2.27 2.58
C VAL A 218 29.53 3.68 2.15
N GLY A 219 28.21 3.96 2.11
CA GLY A 219 27.65 5.22 1.62
C GLY A 219 26.92 6.01 2.70
N PHE A 220 25.64 6.20 2.49
CA PHE A 220 24.79 7.14 3.24
C PHE A 220 24.54 6.75 4.72
N ALA A 221 24.75 5.50 5.09
CA ALA A 221 24.54 5.01 6.46
C ALA A 221 25.86 4.75 7.23
N ALA A 222 27.00 5.32 6.79
CA ALA A 222 28.29 5.15 7.44
C ALA A 222 28.34 5.64 8.90
N HIS A 223 27.44 6.56 9.27
CA HIS A 223 27.28 7.11 10.63
C HIS A 223 26.34 6.31 11.52
N MET A 224 25.72 5.24 10.99
CA MET A 224 24.74 4.41 11.69
C MET A 224 25.37 3.10 12.19
N THR A 225 24.83 2.60 13.30
CA THR A 225 25.07 1.21 13.72
C THR A 225 23.96 0.34 13.19
N ILE A 226 24.29 -0.65 12.33
CA ILE A 226 23.29 -1.58 11.79
C ILE A 226 23.46 -2.93 12.49
N SER A 227 22.43 -3.36 13.24
CA SER A 227 22.37 -4.67 13.90
C SER A 227 21.49 -5.64 13.12
N GLU A 228 21.91 -6.90 13.10
CA GLU A 228 21.23 -7.99 12.40
C GLU A 228 20.60 -8.95 13.42
N ASP A 229 19.36 -9.31 13.19
CA ASP A 229 18.58 -10.25 13.98
C ASP A 229 17.76 -11.12 13.02
N TYR A 230 18.46 -12.06 12.39
CA TYR A 230 17.91 -12.86 11.31
C TYR A 230 17.46 -14.24 11.79
N ASP A 231 16.26 -14.65 11.38
CA ASP A 231 15.82 -16.05 11.47
C ASP A 231 16.44 -16.86 10.33
N PRO A 232 17.47 -17.71 10.61
CA PRO A 232 18.17 -18.46 9.57
C PRO A 232 17.33 -19.56 8.92
N SER A 233 16.15 -19.85 9.48
CA SER A 233 15.25 -20.89 9.00
C SER A 233 14.28 -20.44 7.91
N LEU A 234 14.28 -19.14 7.54
CA LEU A 234 13.37 -18.61 6.55
C LEU A 234 13.51 -19.31 5.19
N PRO A 235 12.42 -19.82 4.62
CA PRO A 235 12.42 -20.35 3.27
C PRO A 235 12.60 -19.22 2.23
N PRO A 236 13.03 -19.54 0.99
CA PRO A 236 13.15 -18.54 -0.06
C PRO A 236 11.81 -17.88 -0.40
N THR A 237 11.86 -16.58 -0.74
CA THR A 237 10.75 -15.84 -1.34
C THR A 237 10.80 -15.94 -2.86
N PHE A 238 9.67 -15.75 -3.55
CA PHE A 238 9.60 -15.70 -5.01
C PHE A 238 9.66 -14.26 -5.48
N ALA A 239 10.87 -13.75 -5.78
CA ALA A 239 11.11 -12.34 -5.98
C ALA A 239 12.23 -12.05 -6.99
N ASP A 240 12.30 -10.79 -7.45
CA ASP A 240 13.45 -10.21 -8.15
C ASP A 240 14.42 -9.66 -7.10
N SER A 241 15.61 -10.26 -7.03
CA SER A 241 16.64 -9.93 -6.02
C SER A 241 17.10 -8.48 -6.08
N ASP A 242 17.19 -7.88 -7.27
CA ASP A 242 17.67 -6.51 -7.43
C ASP A 242 16.60 -5.51 -7.02
N GLN A 243 15.33 -5.78 -7.33
CA GLN A 243 14.22 -4.98 -6.86
C GLN A 243 14.04 -5.06 -5.33
N LEU A 244 14.22 -6.24 -4.72
CA LEU A 244 14.22 -6.35 -3.25
C LEU A 244 15.39 -5.59 -2.63
N MET A 245 16.58 -5.67 -3.20
CA MET A 245 17.72 -4.86 -2.76
C MET A 245 17.40 -3.36 -2.80
N GLN A 246 16.73 -2.89 -3.85
CA GLN A 246 16.30 -1.50 -3.98
C GLN A 246 15.28 -1.10 -2.89
N VAL A 247 14.34 -2.00 -2.54
CA VAL A 247 13.41 -1.81 -1.42
C VAL A 247 14.18 -1.59 -0.13
N PHE A 248 15.11 -2.51 0.21
CA PHE A 248 15.84 -2.44 1.46
C PHE A 248 16.77 -1.23 1.52
N LEU A 249 17.45 -0.87 0.42
CA LEU A 249 18.24 0.36 0.34
C LEU A 249 17.41 1.61 0.61
N ASN A 250 16.19 1.72 0.04
CA ASN A 250 15.31 2.85 0.28
C ASN A 250 14.86 2.92 1.75
N LEU A 251 14.54 1.80 2.37
CA LEU A 251 14.11 1.76 3.77
C LEU A 251 15.28 2.08 4.71
N ILE A 252 16.47 1.51 4.50
CA ILE A 252 17.69 1.82 5.29
C ILE A 252 18.08 3.29 5.11
N LYS A 253 17.96 3.84 3.89
CA LYS A 253 18.21 5.25 3.62
C LYS A 253 17.26 6.16 4.39
N ASN A 254 15.97 5.83 4.41
CA ASN A 254 15.00 6.59 5.17
C ASN A 254 15.30 6.59 6.67
N ALA A 255 15.70 5.45 7.22
CA ALA A 255 16.13 5.30 8.60
C ALA A 255 17.38 6.14 8.91
N ALA A 256 18.45 6.02 8.09
CA ALA A 256 19.68 6.79 8.27
C ALA A 256 19.45 8.31 8.16
N GLU A 257 18.61 8.75 7.25
CA GLU A 257 18.27 10.17 7.09
C GLU A 257 17.38 10.71 8.23
N ALA A 258 16.62 9.86 8.92
CA ALA A 258 15.87 10.24 10.12
C ALA A 258 16.79 10.44 11.32
N CYS A 259 17.88 9.68 11.42
CA CYS A 259 18.85 9.67 12.52
C CYS A 259 20.14 10.43 12.15
N LYS A 260 20.04 11.74 11.85
CA LYS A 260 21.14 12.57 11.31
C LYS A 260 22.44 12.57 12.12
N HIS A 261 22.37 12.35 13.42
CA HIS A 261 23.53 12.41 14.34
C HIS A 261 24.04 11.03 14.77
N GLY A 262 23.68 9.99 14.03
CA GLY A 262 23.93 8.60 14.38
C GLY A 262 22.72 7.99 15.09
N GLY A 263 22.73 6.67 15.16
CA GLY A 263 21.65 5.88 15.76
C GLY A 263 21.78 4.41 15.38
N THR A 264 20.76 3.64 15.70
CA THR A 264 20.74 2.21 15.44
C THR A 264 19.64 1.86 14.45
N ILE A 265 20.01 1.09 13.43
CA ILE A 265 19.05 0.44 12.53
C ILE A 265 19.11 -1.07 12.81
N ARG A 266 17.99 -1.66 13.20
CA ARG A 266 17.87 -3.10 13.40
C ARG A 266 17.18 -3.73 12.19
N LEU A 267 17.86 -4.71 11.59
CA LEU A 267 17.30 -5.56 10.53
C LEU A 267 16.83 -6.85 11.19
N HIS A 268 15.52 -7.05 11.24
CA HIS A 268 14.90 -8.20 11.89
C HIS A 268 14.12 -9.02 10.88
N THR A 269 14.30 -10.35 10.88
CA THR A 269 13.54 -11.26 10.01
C THR A 269 12.90 -12.36 10.82
N PHE A 270 11.65 -12.71 10.48
CA PHE A 270 10.92 -13.75 11.19
C PHE A 270 9.83 -14.38 10.33
N TYR A 271 9.38 -15.55 10.75
CA TYR A 271 8.31 -16.29 10.11
C TYR A 271 7.00 -16.12 10.88
N ASP A 272 5.93 -15.65 10.20
CA ASP A 272 4.61 -15.46 10.80
C ASP A 272 3.49 -15.86 9.83
N LEU A 273 2.71 -16.89 10.18
CA LEU A 273 1.57 -17.37 9.41
C LEU A 273 0.27 -16.61 9.67
N SER A 274 0.23 -15.74 10.65
CA SER A 274 -1.00 -15.04 11.07
C SER A 274 -1.47 -14.04 10.00
N PHE A 275 -0.54 -13.49 9.21
CA PHE A 275 -0.86 -12.51 8.20
C PHE A 275 -1.23 -13.16 6.86
N ARG A 276 -2.45 -12.90 6.41
CA ARG A 276 -2.97 -13.35 5.13
C ARG A 276 -3.52 -12.17 4.34
N LEU A 277 -2.98 -11.94 3.15
CA LEU A 277 -3.52 -10.96 2.22
C LEU A 277 -4.71 -11.57 1.46
N ARG A 278 -5.88 -10.96 1.59
CA ARG A 278 -7.07 -11.37 0.82
C ARG A 278 -6.93 -10.83 -0.60
N ARG A 279 -6.82 -11.72 -1.58
CA ARG A 279 -6.82 -11.34 -3.00
C ARG A 279 -8.24 -11.13 -3.48
N THR A 280 -8.44 -10.11 -4.32
CA THR A 280 -9.72 -9.88 -5.02
C THR A 280 -10.04 -10.98 -6.03
N ASP A 281 -9.02 -11.63 -6.58
CA ASP A 281 -9.14 -12.56 -7.71
C ASP A 281 -8.73 -14.01 -7.36
N GLY A 282 -8.73 -14.39 -6.07
CA GLY A 282 -8.29 -15.74 -5.69
C GLY A 282 -8.28 -16.01 -4.18
N PRO A 283 -7.85 -17.20 -3.76
CA PRO A 283 -7.73 -17.54 -2.35
C PRO A 283 -6.74 -16.60 -1.66
N SER A 284 -6.96 -16.34 -0.36
CA SER A 284 -6.07 -15.49 0.43
C SER A 284 -4.63 -16.03 0.41
N ALA A 285 -3.69 -15.18 0.04
CA ALA A 285 -2.27 -15.51 0.02
C ALA A 285 -1.68 -15.33 1.43
N ALA A 286 -1.02 -16.35 1.96
CA ALA A 286 -0.22 -16.20 3.17
C ALA A 286 1.08 -15.45 2.83
N LEU A 287 1.45 -14.47 3.65
CA LEU A 287 2.69 -13.71 3.56
C LEU A 287 3.56 -13.96 4.80
N PRO A 288 4.12 -15.19 4.94
CA PRO A 288 4.75 -15.58 6.19
C PRO A 288 6.17 -15.05 6.38
N LEU A 289 6.81 -14.56 5.32
CA LEU A 289 8.18 -14.07 5.39
C LEU A 289 8.15 -12.58 5.71
N ASN A 290 8.65 -12.22 6.89
CA ASN A 290 8.64 -10.84 7.35
C ASN A 290 10.05 -10.30 7.51
N VAL A 291 10.23 -9.06 7.03
CA VAL A 291 11.44 -8.27 7.23
C VAL A 291 11.03 -6.96 7.90
N GLU A 292 11.61 -6.66 9.03
CA GLU A 292 11.47 -5.37 9.68
C GLU A 292 12.77 -4.58 9.62
N ILE A 293 12.67 -3.31 9.24
CA ILE A 293 13.74 -2.33 9.32
C ILE A 293 13.29 -1.31 10.36
N ILE A 294 13.99 -1.29 11.49
CA ILE A 294 13.60 -0.54 12.68
C ILE A 294 14.69 0.49 12.96
N ASP A 295 14.31 1.77 13.06
CA ASP A 295 15.20 2.85 13.47
C ASP A 295 14.75 3.46 14.81
N ASP A 296 15.69 4.10 15.49
CA ASP A 296 15.51 4.83 16.76
C ASP A 296 15.31 6.34 16.56
N GLY A 297 14.88 6.73 15.36
CA GLY A 297 14.65 8.12 14.97
C GLY A 297 13.44 8.80 15.63
N PRO A 298 13.17 10.04 15.24
CA PRO A 298 12.13 10.87 15.87
C PRO A 298 10.69 10.42 15.58
N GLY A 299 10.51 9.41 14.73
CA GLY A 299 9.20 8.99 14.27
C GLY A 299 8.67 9.77 13.08
N ILE A 300 7.50 9.34 12.59
CA ILE A 300 6.80 9.95 11.46
C ILE A 300 5.73 10.91 12.00
N LYS A 301 5.66 12.10 11.43
CA LYS A 301 4.64 13.09 11.79
C LYS A 301 3.23 12.55 11.52
N PRO A 302 2.27 12.70 12.46
CA PRO A 302 0.90 12.17 12.29
C PRO A 302 0.20 12.66 11.02
N GLU A 303 0.49 13.91 10.59
CA GLU A 303 -0.16 14.55 9.43
C GLU A 303 0.13 13.84 8.13
N ILE A 304 1.29 13.15 8.02
CA ILE A 304 1.71 12.44 6.81
C ILE A 304 1.65 10.92 6.96
N ALA A 305 1.51 10.41 8.19
CA ALA A 305 1.60 8.97 8.47
C ALA A 305 0.63 8.10 7.64
N ALA A 306 -0.58 8.61 7.40
CA ALA A 306 -1.59 7.90 6.59
C ALA A 306 -1.21 7.79 5.11
N ASN A 307 -0.41 8.71 4.59
CA ASN A 307 -0.15 8.86 3.15
C ASN A 307 1.33 8.70 2.77
N ILE A 308 2.18 8.19 3.66
CA ILE A 308 3.63 8.11 3.44
C ILE A 308 4.05 7.24 2.24
N PHE A 309 3.18 6.36 1.80
CA PHE A 309 3.39 5.51 0.62
C PHE A 309 2.85 6.15 -0.68
N GLU A 310 2.21 7.31 -0.61
CA GLU A 310 1.77 8.04 -1.80
C GLU A 310 2.94 8.79 -2.44
N PRO A 311 2.98 8.88 -3.78
CA PRO A 311 3.99 9.65 -4.48
C PRO A 311 3.98 11.12 -4.05
N PHE A 312 5.17 11.70 -3.93
CA PHE A 312 5.40 13.12 -3.57
C PHE A 312 5.03 13.50 -2.13
N VAL A 313 4.65 12.54 -1.28
CA VAL A 313 4.45 12.79 0.15
C VAL A 313 5.79 12.70 0.88
N SER A 314 6.19 13.81 1.51
CA SER A 314 7.44 13.91 2.28
C SER A 314 7.26 14.79 3.50
N GLY A 315 7.80 14.37 4.63
CA GLY A 315 7.91 15.20 5.85
C GLY A 315 9.21 16.01 5.93
N ARG A 316 10.07 15.95 4.90
CA ARG A 316 11.38 16.60 4.83
C ARG A 316 11.36 17.70 3.76
N GLU A 317 12.02 18.85 4.02
CA GLU A 317 12.10 19.97 3.08
C GLU A 317 12.72 19.58 1.72
N ASN A 318 13.69 18.68 1.72
CA ASN A 318 14.40 18.24 0.50
C ASN A 318 14.03 16.79 0.08
N GLY A 319 12.98 16.22 0.66
CA GLY A 319 12.53 14.87 0.32
C GLY A 319 11.65 14.86 -0.91
N THR A 320 11.94 14.00 -1.88
CA THR A 320 11.13 13.86 -3.11
C THR A 320 9.79 13.17 -2.90
N GLY A 321 9.62 12.45 -1.78
CA GLY A 321 8.43 11.65 -1.51
C GLY A 321 8.23 10.45 -2.45
N LEU A 322 9.24 10.08 -3.24
CA LEU A 322 9.14 8.96 -4.20
C LEU A 322 9.69 7.65 -3.66
N GLY A 323 10.58 7.68 -2.65
CA GLY A 323 11.26 6.48 -2.15
C GLY A 323 10.30 5.44 -1.57
N LEU A 324 9.38 5.84 -0.68
CA LEU A 324 8.39 4.94 -0.07
C LEU A 324 7.30 4.51 -1.07
N ALA A 325 6.92 5.38 -1.99
CA ALA A 325 6.00 5.04 -3.07
C ALA A 325 6.60 3.95 -3.99
N LEU A 326 7.90 4.05 -4.29
CA LEU A 326 8.64 3.04 -5.04
C LEU A 326 8.68 1.71 -4.29
N VAL A 327 8.98 1.74 -2.99
CA VAL A 327 8.96 0.56 -2.12
C VAL A 327 7.58 -0.12 -2.15
N SER A 328 6.51 0.64 -1.95
CA SER A 328 5.13 0.12 -1.99
C SER A 328 4.79 -0.50 -3.34
N LYS A 329 5.22 0.12 -4.45
CA LYS A 329 5.00 -0.41 -5.81
C LYS A 329 5.74 -1.73 -6.00
N ILE A 330 7.03 -1.79 -5.71
CA ILE A 330 7.84 -3.02 -5.86
C ILE A 330 7.25 -4.15 -5.01
N ILE A 331 6.92 -3.90 -3.75
CA ILE A 331 6.36 -4.92 -2.87
C ILE A 331 5.00 -5.40 -3.37
N THR A 332 4.16 -4.52 -3.88
CA THR A 332 2.87 -4.89 -4.50
C THR A 332 3.08 -5.75 -5.76
N ASP A 333 4.04 -5.40 -6.61
CA ASP A 333 4.37 -6.15 -7.81
C ASP A 333 4.96 -7.54 -7.47
N HIS A 334 5.48 -7.73 -6.26
CA HIS A 334 5.91 -9.02 -5.69
C HIS A 334 4.82 -9.75 -4.90
N GLU A 335 3.57 -9.27 -4.97
CA GLU A 335 2.44 -9.85 -4.25
C GLU A 335 2.62 -9.82 -2.72
N GLY A 336 3.49 -8.94 -2.23
CA GLY A 336 3.77 -8.69 -0.83
C GLY A 336 2.93 -7.56 -0.24
N TRP A 337 3.22 -7.23 1.00
CA TRP A 337 2.60 -6.16 1.75
C TRP A 337 3.62 -5.37 2.55
N ILE A 338 3.42 -4.05 2.69
CA ILE A 338 4.24 -3.21 3.54
C ILE A 338 3.38 -2.44 4.54
N THR A 339 3.85 -2.37 5.78
CA THR A 339 3.25 -1.57 6.86
C THR A 339 4.31 -0.77 7.58
N VAL A 340 3.86 0.22 8.34
CA VAL A 340 4.71 1.02 9.22
C VAL A 340 4.04 1.13 10.59
N ASP A 341 4.86 1.04 11.62
CA ASP A 341 4.52 1.37 13.01
C ASP A 341 5.54 2.38 13.50
N SER A 342 5.09 3.58 13.90
CA SER A 342 5.99 4.68 14.20
C SER A 342 5.54 5.45 15.42
N ALA A 343 6.49 5.60 16.35
CA ALA A 343 6.41 6.46 17.51
C ALA A 343 7.76 7.18 17.70
N PRO A 344 7.83 8.29 18.44
CA PRO A 344 9.10 8.91 18.77
C PRO A 344 10.07 7.90 19.42
N GLY A 345 11.28 7.76 18.86
CA GLY A 345 12.29 6.80 19.29
C GLY A 345 12.15 5.41 18.65
N ARG A 346 11.16 5.17 17.79
CA ARG A 346 11.02 3.89 17.08
C ARG A 346 10.17 4.04 15.84
N THR A 347 10.75 3.77 14.66
CA THR A 347 10.00 3.55 13.43
C THR A 347 10.32 2.18 12.87
N ALA A 348 9.31 1.36 12.65
CA ALA A 348 9.45 0.01 12.10
C ALA A 348 8.68 -0.11 10.79
N PHE A 349 9.40 -0.29 9.69
CA PHE A 349 8.82 -0.69 8.41
C PHE A 349 8.85 -2.20 8.32
N ARG A 350 7.68 -2.82 8.12
CA ARG A 350 7.53 -4.27 7.95
C ARG A 350 7.15 -4.60 6.52
N VAL A 351 7.96 -5.41 5.87
CA VAL A 351 7.72 -6.01 4.55
C VAL A 351 7.35 -7.47 4.73
N SER A 352 6.18 -7.87 4.25
CA SER A 352 5.68 -9.25 4.29
C SER A 352 5.63 -9.82 2.87
N LEU A 353 6.23 -10.97 2.65
CA LEU A 353 6.41 -11.58 1.33
C LEU A 353 5.89 -13.02 1.28
N PRO A 354 5.43 -13.48 0.08
CA PRO A 354 5.07 -14.88 -0.13
C PRO A 354 6.29 -15.78 -0.19
N MET A 355 6.11 -17.05 0.18
CA MET A 355 7.13 -18.09 -0.07
C MET A 355 7.23 -18.43 -1.55
N ALA A 356 8.43 -18.83 -1.98
CA ALA A 356 8.61 -19.44 -3.28
C ALA A 356 7.76 -20.72 -3.41
N PRO A 357 7.15 -20.97 -4.58
CA PRO A 357 6.46 -22.22 -4.84
C PRO A 357 7.40 -23.39 -4.59
N ARG A 358 6.94 -24.42 -3.87
CA ARG A 358 7.71 -25.66 -3.76
C ARG A 358 7.84 -26.28 -5.15
N GLU A 359 9.06 -26.51 -5.62
CA GLU A 359 9.26 -27.34 -6.79
C GLU A 359 8.58 -28.70 -6.54
N LYS A 360 7.59 -29.06 -7.35
CA LYS A 360 7.09 -30.42 -7.39
C LYS A 360 8.28 -31.29 -7.82
N LYS A 361 8.81 -32.10 -6.90
CA LYS A 361 9.71 -33.19 -7.31
C LYS A 361 9.03 -33.90 -8.47
N LYS A 362 9.65 -33.84 -9.65
CA LYS A 362 9.31 -34.76 -10.74
C LYS A 362 9.57 -36.15 -10.17
N ASP A 363 8.52 -36.88 -9.85
CA ASP A 363 8.62 -38.33 -9.70
C ASP A 363 9.18 -38.86 -11.02
N THR A 364 10.43 -39.21 -11.01
CA THR A 364 11.08 -39.94 -12.10
C THR A 364 10.49 -41.34 -12.07
N PRO A 365 9.98 -41.86 -13.21
CA PRO A 365 9.38 -43.16 -13.29
C PRO A 365 10.35 -44.31 -13.01
#